data_2a0368c74c720ae5ee768ed73d8829a8
#
_entry.id   2a0368c74c720ae5ee768ed73d8829a8
#
_cell.length_a   1.000
_cell.length_b   1.000
_cell.length_c   1.000
_cell.angle_alpha   90.00
_cell.angle_beta   90.00
_cell.angle_gamma   90.00
#
_symmetry.space_group_name_H-M   'P 1'
#
loop_
_entity.id
_entity.type
_entity.pdbx_description
1 polymer ?
#
loop_
_entity_poly.entity_id
_entity_poly.type
_entity_poly.pdbx_seq_one_letter_code
_entity_poly.pdbx_strand_id
1 'polypeptide(L)'
;MKRFVIGSTAAALVILGVLYAVFIKGIYIDLHHDSAVRADFTVAGAELCVADSGEALVIKGVDLSASVAGHYLGEFAADEETYLRWLGSMWEMGANTVRVYTIMDDDFYNAFYAFNSGKETPLYLIQGIRVSEAANYGFEDASADAFLGQLKEKKKRAVDVIHGKCVIELNDAEGSGVYLKDISRWVIGYQVGDEWSAETVAY
;
A
#
# COMPACT_ATOMS: atom_id res chain seq x y z
N MET A 1 -5.64 47.42 10.52
CA MET A 1 -5.63 46.25 11.41
C MET A 1 -6.81 45.32 11.17
N LYS A 2 -8.10 45.71 11.29
CA LYS A 2 -9.25 44.81 11.12
C LYS A 2 -9.29 44.04 9.76
N ARG A 3 -8.97 44.67 8.64
CA ARG A 3 -8.94 44.03 7.33
C ARG A 3 -7.84 42.99 7.18
N PHE A 4 -6.70 43.17 7.82
CA PHE A 4 -5.59 42.23 7.82
C PHE A 4 -5.94 40.98 8.65
N VAL A 5 -6.57 41.16 9.80
CA VAL A 5 -7.00 40.05 10.68
C VAL A 5 -8.09 39.21 9.97
N ILE A 6 -9.05 39.85 9.30
CA ILE A 6 -10.10 39.13 8.54
C ILE A 6 -9.48 38.31 7.39
N GLY A 7 -8.51 38.87 6.67
CA GLY A 7 -7.81 38.16 5.60
C GLY A 7 -7.02 36.94 6.09
N SER A 8 -6.30 37.09 7.21
CA SER A 8 -5.52 35.99 7.79
C SER A 8 -6.42 34.87 8.37
N THR A 9 -7.55 35.23 8.96
CA THR A 9 -8.54 34.25 9.47
C THR A 9 -9.19 33.48 8.32
N ALA A 10 -9.54 34.14 7.23
CA ALA A 10 -10.10 33.50 6.06
C ALA A 10 -9.09 32.53 5.39
N ALA A 11 -7.84 32.94 5.26
CA ALA A 11 -6.78 32.09 4.74
C ALA A 11 -6.55 30.84 5.61
N ALA A 12 -6.53 31.00 6.95
CA ALA A 12 -6.39 29.88 7.87
C ALA A 12 -7.56 28.88 7.75
N LEU A 13 -8.81 29.35 7.60
CA LEU A 13 -9.98 28.50 7.40
C LEU A 13 -9.92 27.73 6.08
N VAL A 14 -9.44 28.36 5.01
CA VAL A 14 -9.24 27.68 3.71
C VAL A 14 -8.18 26.58 3.83
N ILE A 15 -7.05 26.87 4.47
CA ILE A 15 -5.98 25.88 4.69
C ILE A 15 -6.52 24.70 5.52
N LEU A 16 -7.20 24.97 6.62
CA LEU A 16 -7.82 23.92 7.44
C LEU A 16 -8.84 23.11 6.66
N GLY A 17 -9.65 23.76 5.81
CA GLY A 17 -10.61 23.06 4.92
C GLY A 17 -9.90 22.14 3.91
N VAL A 18 -8.82 22.59 3.32
CA VAL A 18 -8.00 21.78 2.39
C VAL A 18 -7.35 20.61 3.14
N LEU A 19 -6.75 20.86 4.30
CA LEU A 19 -6.17 19.79 5.12
C LEU A 19 -7.22 18.75 5.52
N TYR A 20 -8.40 19.19 5.94
CA TYR A 20 -9.51 18.30 6.25
C TYR A 20 -9.94 17.48 5.02
N ALA A 21 -10.08 18.12 3.86
CA ALA A 21 -10.48 17.45 2.63
C ALA A 21 -9.43 16.40 2.20
N VAL A 22 -8.15 16.73 2.26
CA VAL A 22 -7.06 15.84 1.87
C VAL A 22 -6.87 14.70 2.88
N PHE A 23 -6.68 15.03 4.17
CA PHE A 23 -6.27 14.04 5.18
C PHE A 23 -7.42 13.26 5.82
N ILE A 24 -8.63 13.85 5.90
CA ILE A 24 -9.78 13.18 6.54
C ILE A 24 -10.76 12.61 5.52
N LYS A 25 -10.92 13.27 4.38
CA LYS A 25 -11.85 12.80 3.32
C LYS A 25 -11.13 12.11 2.15
N GLY A 26 -9.80 12.01 2.18
CA GLY A 26 -9.02 11.38 1.11
C GLY A 26 -9.22 12.03 -0.26
N ILE A 27 -9.62 13.33 -0.31
CA ILE A 27 -9.79 14.03 -1.58
C ILE A 27 -8.40 14.42 -2.06
N TYR A 28 -7.93 13.74 -3.09
CA TYR A 28 -6.71 14.06 -3.80
C TYR A 28 -7.02 14.83 -5.09
N ILE A 29 -6.33 15.95 -5.27
CA ILE A 29 -6.40 16.71 -6.51
C ILE A 29 -5.09 16.46 -7.26
N ASP A 30 -5.15 15.70 -8.34
CA ASP A 30 -4.02 15.50 -9.22
C ASP A 30 -3.80 16.77 -10.05
N LEU A 31 -2.71 17.48 -9.73
CA LEU A 31 -2.30 18.66 -10.45
C LEU A 31 -1.40 18.32 -11.67
N HIS A 32 -1.06 17.03 -11.85
CA HIS A 32 -0.19 16.53 -12.90
C HIS A 32 -0.95 15.63 -13.88
N HIS A 33 -2.14 16.04 -14.29
CA HIS A 33 -3.07 15.27 -15.11
C HIS A 33 -2.48 14.71 -16.42
N ASP A 34 -1.38 15.25 -16.90
CA ASP A 34 -0.72 14.87 -18.15
C ASP A 34 0.58 14.07 -17.95
N SER A 35 0.89 13.61 -16.74
CA SER A 35 2.04 12.74 -16.57
C SER A 35 1.77 11.38 -17.21
N ALA A 36 2.58 11.02 -18.19
CA ALA A 36 2.54 9.68 -18.78
C ALA A 36 2.68 8.64 -17.67
N VAL A 37 1.80 7.64 -17.69
CA VAL A 37 1.90 6.50 -16.76
C VAL A 37 3.24 5.84 -17.02
N ARG A 38 4.13 5.89 -16.04
CA ARG A 38 5.41 5.21 -16.09
C ARG A 38 5.27 3.85 -15.40
N ALA A 39 5.61 2.79 -16.12
CA ALA A 39 5.78 1.48 -15.52
C ALA A 39 7.26 1.28 -15.23
N ASP A 40 7.62 1.10 -13.96
CA ASP A 40 9.02 0.84 -13.58
C ASP A 40 9.44 -0.62 -13.85
N PHE A 41 8.47 -1.48 -14.18
CA PHE A 41 8.67 -2.89 -14.52
C PHE A 41 7.88 -3.27 -15.77
N THR A 42 8.43 -4.21 -16.54
CA THR A 42 7.81 -4.75 -17.76
C THR A 42 7.91 -6.27 -17.75
N VAL A 43 7.08 -6.93 -18.55
CA VAL A 43 7.14 -8.39 -18.75
C VAL A 43 7.67 -8.66 -20.16
N ALA A 44 8.75 -9.39 -20.26
CA ALA A 44 9.35 -9.84 -21.51
C ALA A 44 9.31 -11.37 -21.58
N GLY A 45 8.35 -11.92 -22.32
CA GLY A 45 8.10 -13.37 -22.34
C GLY A 45 7.62 -13.87 -20.99
N ALA A 46 8.43 -14.69 -20.31
CA ALA A 46 8.15 -15.22 -18.97
C ALA A 46 8.96 -14.50 -17.87
N GLU A 47 9.68 -13.44 -18.18
CA GLU A 47 10.54 -12.74 -17.27
C GLU A 47 9.98 -11.38 -16.89
N LEU A 48 10.07 -11.03 -15.60
CA LEU A 48 9.85 -9.68 -15.11
C LEU A 48 11.14 -8.90 -15.28
N CYS A 49 11.08 -7.73 -15.91
CA CYS A 49 12.26 -6.92 -16.18
C CYS A 49 12.11 -5.52 -15.57
N VAL A 50 13.22 -4.93 -15.16
CA VAL A 50 13.29 -3.51 -14.80
C VAL A 50 13.18 -2.69 -16.09
N ALA A 51 12.22 -1.76 -16.17
CA ALA A 51 11.90 -1.07 -17.42
C ALA A 51 13.06 -0.24 -17.97
N ASP A 52 13.83 0.43 -17.10
CA ASP A 52 14.93 1.30 -17.50
C ASP A 52 16.15 0.55 -18.02
N SER A 53 16.48 -0.62 -17.44
CA SER A 53 17.66 -1.40 -17.84
C SER A 53 17.34 -2.56 -18.79
N GLY A 54 16.09 -3.03 -18.81
CA GLY A 54 15.70 -4.25 -19.50
C GLY A 54 16.23 -5.53 -18.85
N GLU A 55 16.89 -5.43 -17.68
CA GLU A 55 17.43 -6.58 -16.98
C GLU A 55 16.34 -7.40 -16.31
N ALA A 56 16.44 -8.73 -16.43
CA ALA A 56 15.51 -9.64 -15.79
C ALA A 56 15.68 -9.60 -14.26
N LEU A 57 14.56 -9.41 -13.56
CA LEU A 57 14.50 -9.42 -12.10
C LEU A 57 14.17 -10.82 -11.60
N VAL A 58 15.16 -11.50 -11.03
CA VAL A 58 14.94 -12.78 -10.33
C VAL A 58 14.43 -12.46 -8.93
N ILE A 59 13.17 -12.78 -8.65
CA ILE A 59 12.53 -12.53 -7.36
C ILE A 59 13.09 -13.50 -6.32
N LYS A 60 13.66 -12.94 -5.24
CA LYS A 60 14.05 -13.64 -4.01
C LYS A 60 13.27 -13.02 -2.86
N GLY A 61 12.07 -13.55 -2.66
CA GLY A 61 11.05 -12.91 -1.81
C GLY A 61 10.95 -13.51 -0.41
N VAL A 62 10.50 -12.70 0.52
CA VAL A 62 10.11 -13.08 1.87
C VAL A 62 8.71 -12.54 2.14
N ASP A 63 7.85 -13.39 2.71
CA ASP A 63 6.55 -12.97 3.21
C ASP A 63 6.70 -12.29 4.56
N LEU A 64 6.08 -11.13 4.71
CA LEU A 64 6.09 -10.35 5.94
C LEU A 64 4.66 -10.11 6.43
N SER A 65 4.46 -10.31 7.73
CA SER A 65 3.26 -9.91 8.45
C SER A 65 3.62 -8.96 9.60
N ALA A 66 2.61 -8.28 10.15
CA ALA A 66 2.76 -7.39 11.29
C ALA A 66 2.81 -8.12 12.65
N SER A 67 2.99 -9.45 12.64
CA SER A 67 2.97 -10.26 13.86
C SER A 67 4.17 -9.99 14.74
N VAL A 68 3.92 -9.61 15.97
CA VAL A 68 4.90 -9.49 17.04
C VAL A 68 4.55 -10.48 18.14
N ALA A 69 5.55 -11.10 18.76
CA ALA A 69 5.32 -12.06 19.84
C ALA A 69 4.48 -11.45 20.98
N GLY A 70 3.40 -12.13 21.34
CA GLY A 70 2.46 -11.68 22.37
C GLY A 70 1.29 -10.83 21.85
N HIS A 71 1.21 -10.58 20.54
CA HIS A 71 0.13 -9.83 19.89
C HIS A 71 -0.60 -10.69 18.85
N TYR A 72 -1.87 -10.37 18.59
CA TYR A 72 -2.64 -11.00 17.53
C TYR A 72 -2.27 -10.41 16.16
N LEU A 73 -2.42 -11.19 15.11
CA LEU A 73 -2.11 -10.79 13.72
C LEU A 73 -2.75 -9.48 13.27
N GLY A 74 -3.95 -9.17 13.72
CA GLY A 74 -4.70 -7.97 13.35
C GLY A 74 -4.35 -6.72 14.16
N GLU A 75 -3.46 -6.83 15.17
CA GLU A 75 -3.11 -5.68 16.00
C GLU A 75 -2.08 -4.74 15.35
N PHE A 76 -1.37 -5.19 14.31
CA PHE A 76 -0.31 -4.43 13.65
C PHE A 76 0.65 -3.80 14.67
N ALA A 77 1.17 -4.62 15.59
CA ALA A 77 1.89 -4.14 16.77
C ALA A 77 3.37 -3.84 16.53
N ALA A 78 3.88 -4.01 15.31
CA ALA A 78 5.23 -3.63 14.95
C ALA A 78 5.26 -2.12 14.65
N ASP A 79 6.27 -1.44 15.19
CA ASP A 79 6.54 -0.03 14.92
C ASP A 79 7.53 0.14 13.75
N GLU A 80 7.73 1.37 13.31
CA GLU A 80 8.64 1.71 12.22
C GLU A 80 10.06 1.19 12.45
N GLU A 81 10.59 1.26 13.69
CA GLU A 81 11.94 0.76 14.02
C GLU A 81 12.03 -0.76 13.87
N THR A 82 11.00 -1.47 14.28
CA THR A 82 10.91 -2.93 14.14
C THR A 82 10.86 -3.33 12.67
N TYR A 83 10.06 -2.65 11.85
CA TYR A 83 10.02 -2.89 10.41
C TYR A 83 11.36 -2.58 9.74
N LEU A 84 12.02 -1.48 10.08
CA LEU A 84 13.35 -1.15 9.55
C LEU A 84 14.37 -2.24 9.85
N ARG A 85 14.37 -2.78 11.07
CA ARG A 85 15.24 -3.89 11.46
C ARG A 85 14.94 -5.15 10.65
N TRP A 86 13.67 -5.51 10.46
CA TRP A 86 13.29 -6.68 9.68
C TRP A 86 13.67 -6.54 8.21
N LEU A 87 13.38 -5.38 7.60
CA LEU A 87 13.77 -5.08 6.22
C LEU A 87 15.30 -5.17 6.04
N GLY A 88 16.05 -4.66 7.02
CA GLY A 88 17.52 -4.80 7.03
C GLY A 88 17.97 -6.26 7.04
N SER A 89 17.41 -7.08 7.93
CA SER A 89 17.75 -8.51 8.02
C SER A 89 17.39 -9.28 6.75
N MET A 90 16.24 -8.98 6.13
CA MET A 90 15.84 -9.58 4.85
C MET A 90 16.82 -9.22 3.74
N TRP A 91 17.21 -7.97 3.65
CA TRP A 91 18.15 -7.49 2.65
C TRP A 91 19.55 -8.11 2.85
N GLU A 92 20.04 -8.21 4.10
CA GLU A 92 21.34 -8.82 4.44
C GLU A 92 21.40 -10.31 4.10
N MET A 93 20.30 -11.05 4.20
CA MET A 93 20.25 -12.46 3.77
C MET A 93 20.12 -12.64 2.24
N GLY A 94 20.08 -11.54 1.48
CA GLY A 94 20.05 -11.56 0.02
C GLY A 94 18.64 -11.59 -0.58
N ALA A 95 17.58 -11.30 0.19
CA ALA A 95 16.27 -11.06 -0.37
C ALA A 95 16.26 -9.72 -1.12
N ASN A 96 15.47 -9.65 -2.20
CA ASN A 96 15.25 -8.42 -2.96
C ASN A 96 13.77 -8.03 -3.03
N THR A 97 12.90 -8.84 -2.48
CA THR A 97 11.44 -8.62 -2.56
C THR A 97 10.79 -8.99 -1.23
N VAL A 98 9.87 -8.16 -0.80
CA VAL A 98 8.98 -8.41 0.34
C VAL A 98 7.57 -8.57 -0.20
N ARG A 99 6.82 -9.56 0.26
CA ARG A 99 5.39 -9.69 0.02
C ARG A 99 4.63 -9.43 1.30
N VAL A 100 3.59 -8.62 1.25
CA VAL A 100 2.62 -8.44 2.33
C VAL A 100 1.25 -8.93 1.87
N TYR A 101 0.49 -9.55 2.78
CA TYR A 101 -0.79 -10.18 2.43
C TYR A 101 -1.95 -9.18 2.31
N THR A 102 -1.84 -8.05 3.01
CA THR A 102 -2.87 -7.02 3.09
C THR A 102 -2.22 -5.64 3.17
N ILE A 103 -3.01 -4.59 3.24
CA ILE A 103 -2.52 -3.26 3.58
C ILE A 103 -1.99 -3.31 5.01
N MET A 104 -0.72 -2.97 5.17
CA MET A 104 -0.03 -2.83 6.45
C MET A 104 -0.37 -1.48 7.08
N ASP A 105 0.02 -1.26 8.32
CA ASP A 105 -0.02 0.06 8.97
C ASP A 105 0.93 1.08 8.30
N ASP A 106 0.76 2.35 8.60
CA ASP A 106 1.58 3.40 8.00
C ASP A 106 3.06 3.33 8.45
N ASP A 107 3.34 2.75 9.61
CA ASP A 107 4.71 2.50 10.09
C ASP A 107 5.50 1.59 9.12
N PHE A 108 4.85 0.57 8.57
CA PHE A 108 5.48 -0.28 7.55
C PHE A 108 5.89 0.52 6.30
N TYR A 109 4.98 1.33 5.75
CA TYR A 109 5.27 2.09 4.52
C TYR A 109 6.28 3.21 4.76
N ASN A 110 6.27 3.81 5.95
CA ASN A 110 7.28 4.78 6.38
C ASN A 110 8.66 4.12 6.47
N ALA A 111 8.75 2.96 7.12
CA ALA A 111 9.97 2.16 7.20
C ALA A 111 10.46 1.71 5.82
N PHE A 112 9.56 1.22 4.97
CA PHE A 112 9.90 0.78 3.62
C PHE A 112 10.45 1.92 2.75
N TYR A 113 9.82 3.09 2.83
CA TYR A 113 10.31 4.30 2.18
C TYR A 113 11.68 4.71 2.70
N ALA A 114 11.84 4.81 4.03
CA ALA A 114 13.09 5.19 4.67
C ALA A 114 14.22 4.21 4.34
N PHE A 115 13.93 2.91 4.36
CA PHE A 115 14.89 1.86 4.03
C PHE A 115 15.40 1.95 2.60
N ASN A 116 14.51 2.18 1.64
CA ASN A 116 14.83 2.19 0.22
C ASN A 116 15.40 3.52 -0.29
N SER A 117 15.14 4.62 0.43
CA SER A 117 15.57 5.95 0.01
C SER A 117 17.09 6.03 -0.11
N GLY A 118 17.56 6.31 -1.33
CA GLY A 118 18.99 6.44 -1.64
C GLY A 118 19.76 5.12 -1.80
N LYS A 119 19.09 3.96 -1.75
CA LYS A 119 19.75 2.67 -2.03
C LYS A 119 19.85 2.41 -3.53
N GLU A 120 21.01 1.92 -3.97
CA GLU A 120 21.23 1.43 -5.34
C GLU A 120 20.50 0.11 -5.58
N THR A 121 20.41 -0.73 -4.55
CA THR A 121 19.72 -2.03 -4.58
C THR A 121 18.58 -2.02 -3.56
N PRO A 122 17.39 -1.50 -3.94
CA PRO A 122 16.25 -1.44 -3.04
C PRO A 122 15.61 -2.81 -2.84
N LEU A 123 14.81 -2.96 -1.80
CA LEU A 123 13.81 -4.02 -1.70
C LEU A 123 12.59 -3.66 -2.54
N TYR A 124 12.05 -4.62 -3.27
CA TYR A 124 10.79 -4.47 -3.99
C TYR A 124 9.62 -4.98 -3.15
N LEU A 125 8.41 -4.53 -3.49
CA LEU A 125 7.19 -4.91 -2.79
C LEU A 125 6.21 -5.61 -3.73
N ILE A 126 5.65 -6.73 -3.27
CA ILE A 126 4.40 -7.30 -3.79
C ILE A 126 3.31 -6.97 -2.77
N GLN A 127 2.38 -6.11 -3.17
CA GLN A 127 1.28 -5.68 -2.31
C GLN A 127 0.11 -6.64 -2.42
N GLY A 128 -0.24 -7.32 -1.33
CA GLY A 128 -1.44 -8.14 -1.24
C GLY A 128 -2.70 -7.30 -1.11
N ILE A 129 -3.77 -7.78 -1.73
CA ILE A 129 -5.13 -7.25 -1.65
C ILE A 129 -6.00 -8.38 -1.13
N ARG A 130 -6.11 -8.48 0.19
CA ARG A 130 -6.88 -9.52 0.84
C ARG A 130 -8.35 -9.11 0.93
N VAL A 131 -9.23 -9.96 0.44
CA VAL A 131 -10.66 -9.91 0.75
C VAL A 131 -10.87 -10.81 1.95
N SER A 132 -11.50 -10.31 3.03
CA SER A 132 -11.67 -11.06 4.26
C SER A 132 -12.43 -12.37 4.03
N GLU A 133 -12.10 -13.41 4.81
CA GLU A 133 -12.83 -14.69 4.76
C GLU A 133 -14.33 -14.51 4.99
N ALA A 134 -14.72 -13.61 5.91
CA ALA A 134 -16.14 -13.30 6.13
C ALA A 134 -16.84 -12.77 4.88
N ALA A 135 -16.12 -12.07 4.01
CA ALA A 135 -16.63 -11.67 2.70
C ALA A 135 -16.71 -12.87 1.73
N ASN A 136 -15.76 -13.83 1.82
CA ASN A 136 -15.76 -15.03 1.02
C ASN A 136 -16.91 -15.96 1.40
N TYR A 137 -17.22 -16.11 2.69
CA TYR A 137 -18.32 -16.97 3.16
C TYR A 137 -19.73 -16.47 2.81
N GLY A 138 -19.87 -15.21 2.44
CA GLY A 138 -21.15 -14.63 2.03
C GLY A 138 -21.39 -14.63 0.51
N PHE A 139 -20.41 -15.06 -0.29
CA PHE A 139 -20.50 -15.05 -1.74
C PHE A 139 -20.39 -16.46 -2.30
N GLU A 140 -21.33 -16.81 -3.18
CA GLU A 140 -21.35 -18.12 -3.84
C GLU A 140 -20.27 -18.21 -4.92
N ASP A 141 -19.81 -17.07 -5.45
CA ASP A 141 -18.73 -17.02 -6.44
C ASP A 141 -17.98 -15.67 -6.44
N ALA A 142 -16.78 -15.65 -7.02
CA ALA A 142 -15.95 -14.45 -7.15
C ALA A 142 -16.49 -13.44 -8.19
N SER A 143 -17.50 -13.78 -8.96
CA SER A 143 -18.14 -12.90 -9.95
C SER A 143 -19.36 -12.16 -9.38
N ALA A 144 -19.79 -12.46 -8.15
CA ALA A 144 -20.90 -11.75 -7.50
C ALA A 144 -20.63 -10.25 -7.40
N ASP A 145 -21.60 -9.41 -7.77
CA ASP A 145 -21.46 -7.96 -7.81
C ASP A 145 -20.98 -7.37 -6.47
N ALA A 146 -21.45 -7.93 -5.35
CA ALA A 146 -21.05 -7.50 -4.02
C ALA A 146 -19.57 -7.79 -3.73
N PHE A 147 -19.07 -8.97 -4.15
CA PHE A 147 -17.66 -9.32 -4.02
C PHE A 147 -16.79 -8.41 -4.89
N LEU A 148 -17.17 -8.25 -6.16
CA LEU A 148 -16.45 -7.37 -7.10
C LEU A 148 -16.45 -5.91 -6.62
N GLY A 149 -17.53 -5.44 -5.98
CA GLY A 149 -17.61 -4.14 -5.37
C GLY A 149 -16.57 -3.95 -4.26
N GLN A 150 -16.50 -4.89 -3.31
CA GLN A 150 -15.51 -4.86 -2.24
C GLN A 150 -14.07 -4.96 -2.77
N LEU A 151 -13.84 -5.86 -3.72
CA LEU A 151 -12.53 -6.01 -4.35
C LEU A 151 -12.10 -4.71 -5.05
N LYS A 152 -13.01 -4.02 -5.72
CA LYS A 152 -12.75 -2.74 -6.38
C LYS A 152 -12.35 -1.66 -5.38
N GLU A 153 -13.04 -1.56 -4.25
CA GLU A 153 -12.70 -0.59 -3.19
C GLU A 153 -11.36 -0.90 -2.55
N LYS A 154 -11.08 -2.17 -2.24
CA LYS A 154 -9.80 -2.60 -1.67
C LYS A 154 -8.63 -2.37 -2.63
N LYS A 155 -8.81 -2.65 -3.92
CA LYS A 155 -7.80 -2.34 -4.95
C LYS A 155 -7.50 -0.85 -5.00
N LYS A 156 -8.55 -0.01 -5.03
CA LYS A 156 -8.36 1.44 -5.02
C LYS A 156 -7.60 1.90 -3.78
N ARG A 157 -7.99 1.41 -2.61
CA ARG A 157 -7.35 1.75 -1.34
C ARG A 157 -5.87 1.34 -1.32
N ALA A 158 -5.54 0.13 -1.78
CA ALA A 158 -4.16 -0.33 -1.87
C ALA A 158 -3.31 0.57 -2.79
N VAL A 159 -3.85 1.00 -3.93
CA VAL A 159 -3.17 1.96 -4.81
C VAL A 159 -2.99 3.31 -4.14
N ASP A 160 -4.02 3.84 -3.48
CA ASP A 160 -3.95 5.12 -2.77
C ASP A 160 -2.90 5.08 -1.64
N VAL A 161 -2.80 3.97 -0.90
CA VAL A 161 -1.78 3.75 0.14
C VAL A 161 -0.37 3.75 -0.48
N ILE A 162 -0.15 2.99 -1.54
CA ILE A 162 1.14 2.88 -2.23
C ILE A 162 1.63 4.26 -2.73
N HIS A 163 0.70 5.10 -3.15
CA HIS A 163 1.00 6.47 -3.58
C HIS A 163 1.02 7.51 -2.46
N GLY A 164 0.85 7.10 -1.21
CA GLY A 164 0.86 8.02 -0.06
C GLY A 164 -0.31 9.00 -0.04
N LYS A 165 -1.51 8.57 -0.44
CA LYS A 165 -2.70 9.40 -0.64
C LYS A 165 -3.93 8.86 0.10
N CYS A 166 -3.72 8.22 1.24
CA CYS A 166 -4.78 7.53 1.97
C CYS A 166 -4.71 7.79 3.47
N VAL A 167 -5.88 7.83 4.08
CA VAL A 167 -6.05 7.73 5.54
C VAL A 167 -6.99 6.55 5.79
N ILE A 168 -6.57 5.62 6.60
CA ILE A 168 -7.37 4.47 7.01
C ILE A 168 -7.60 4.57 8.51
N GLU A 169 -8.87 4.69 8.90
CA GLU A 169 -9.26 4.60 10.30
C GLU A 169 -9.05 3.17 10.81
N LEU A 170 -8.87 3.04 12.13
CA LEU A 170 -8.67 1.74 12.77
C LEU A 170 -9.80 0.76 12.40
N ASN A 171 -9.42 -0.38 11.89
CA ASN A 171 -10.31 -1.51 11.60
C ASN A 171 -9.56 -2.84 11.83
N ASP A 172 -10.31 -3.93 11.97
CA ASP A 172 -9.76 -5.23 12.35
C ASP A 172 -9.19 -6.05 11.17
N ALA A 173 -9.24 -5.51 9.95
CA ALA A 173 -8.93 -6.28 8.74
C ALA A 173 -7.70 -5.79 7.98
N GLU A 174 -7.32 -4.53 8.17
CA GLU A 174 -6.23 -3.87 7.46
C GLU A 174 -5.47 -2.97 8.42
N GLY A 175 -4.23 -2.65 8.11
CA GLY A 175 -3.49 -1.64 8.84
C GLY A 175 -4.17 -0.28 8.77
N SER A 176 -4.01 0.50 9.81
CA SER A 176 -4.55 1.86 9.93
C SER A 176 -3.43 2.88 9.98
N GLY A 177 -3.73 4.12 9.67
CA GLY A 177 -2.78 5.22 9.76
C GLY A 177 -2.94 6.27 8.67
N VAL A 178 -1.92 7.13 8.55
CA VAL A 178 -1.87 8.25 7.61
C VAL A 178 -0.75 8.01 6.60
N TYR A 179 -1.12 7.51 5.45
CA TYR A 179 -0.17 7.10 4.40
C TYR A 179 0.23 8.30 3.55
N LEU A 180 1.47 8.77 3.70
CA LEU A 180 2.00 9.98 3.05
C LEU A 180 3.25 9.71 2.20
N LYS A 181 3.75 8.48 2.19
CA LYS A 181 4.97 8.12 1.45
C LYS A 181 4.61 7.43 0.14
N ASP A 182 5.03 8.01 -0.98
CA ASP A 182 4.92 7.36 -2.28
C ASP A 182 6.05 6.33 -2.43
N ILE A 183 5.67 5.06 -2.45
CA ILE A 183 6.57 3.92 -2.62
C ILE A 183 6.35 3.19 -3.95
N SER A 184 5.52 3.75 -4.83
CA SER A 184 5.06 3.11 -6.07
C SER A 184 6.19 2.62 -6.97
N ARG A 185 7.31 3.34 -7.00
CA ARG A 185 8.50 3.01 -7.79
C ARG A 185 9.17 1.67 -7.40
N TRP A 186 8.86 1.14 -6.22
CA TRP A 186 9.40 -0.13 -5.73
C TRP A 186 8.36 -1.24 -5.70
N VAL A 187 7.14 -0.99 -6.15
CA VAL A 187 6.06 -1.99 -6.21
C VAL A 187 6.14 -2.73 -7.54
N ILE A 188 6.48 -4.02 -7.49
CA ILE A 188 6.61 -4.86 -8.69
C ILE A 188 5.29 -5.54 -9.09
N GLY A 189 4.31 -5.55 -8.20
CA GLY A 189 3.01 -6.13 -8.49
C GLY A 189 2.04 -6.11 -7.34
N TYR A 190 0.80 -6.45 -7.66
CA TYR A 190 -0.29 -6.63 -6.70
C TYR A 190 -0.76 -8.08 -6.75
N GLN A 191 -0.83 -8.71 -5.59
CA GLN A 191 -1.48 -10.01 -5.46
C GLN A 191 -2.95 -9.81 -5.18
N VAL A 192 -3.80 -10.13 -6.15
CA VAL A 192 -5.25 -10.02 -6.02
C VAL A 192 -5.80 -11.37 -5.61
N GLY A 193 -6.35 -11.41 -4.42
CA GLY A 193 -6.84 -12.65 -3.82
C GLY A 193 -5.75 -13.47 -3.16
N ASP A 194 -6.09 -14.03 -2.02
CA ASP A 194 -5.22 -14.88 -1.24
C ASP A 194 -6.11 -15.89 -0.49
N GLU A 195 -5.74 -17.17 -0.53
CA GLU A 195 -6.44 -18.26 0.15
C GLU A 195 -7.95 -18.35 -0.18
N TRP A 196 -8.33 -18.06 -1.42
CA TRP A 196 -9.73 -18.23 -1.83
C TRP A 196 -10.10 -19.70 -1.82
N SER A 197 -11.31 -20.01 -1.34
CA SER A 197 -11.81 -21.37 -1.36
C SER A 197 -12.00 -21.87 -2.81
N ALA A 198 -11.88 -23.18 -2.99
CA ALA A 198 -12.09 -23.79 -4.30
C ALA A 198 -13.50 -23.48 -4.85
N GLU A 199 -14.49 -23.41 -3.96
CA GLU A 199 -15.87 -23.07 -4.31
C GLU A 199 -15.98 -21.62 -4.83
N THR A 200 -15.24 -20.68 -4.25
CA THR A 200 -15.22 -19.27 -4.70
C THR A 200 -14.61 -19.12 -6.10
N VAL A 201 -13.67 -19.98 -6.47
CA VAL A 201 -12.92 -19.89 -7.74
C VAL A 201 -13.54 -20.75 -8.85
N ALA A 202 -14.36 -21.75 -8.50
CA ALA A 202 -14.85 -22.75 -9.45
C ALA A 202 -16.06 -22.32 -10.31
N TYR A 203 -16.61 -21.11 -10.11
CA TYR A 203 -17.76 -20.58 -10.86
C TYR A 203 -17.35 -19.63 -11.98
#